data_9c4553d702dbafa928f675cf34d7dfef
#
_entry.id   9c4553d702dbafa928f675cf34d7dfef
#
_cell.length_a   1.000
_cell.length_b   1.000
_cell.length_c   1.000
_cell.angle_alpha   90.00
_cell.angle_beta   90.00
_cell.angle_gamma   90.00
#
_symmetry.space_group_name_H-M   'P 1'
#
loop_
_entity.id
_entity.type
_entity.pdbx_description
1 polymer ?
#
loop_
_entity_poly.entity_id
_entity_poly.type
_entity_poly.pdbx_seq_one_letter_code
_entity_poly.pdbx_strand_id
1 'polypeptide(L)'
;MIQDTKAAVNDPFIFILAICVLLFVLIIFFMVYFLVRYRRSRNPHPAPISGNVLLEAGWIIGATLIVLPMFWYAYAGFKYLRNPPTDGMQVTVIARQWGWLFQYPNGLKSGDLVVPQGVNVVLTLESQDVIHGFFVPHYRIKQDAVPGMHNKVWFKATDLGTTDLLCSQYCGQQHSKMLAKIAVVPKDLYDKWYNGEDVQIPGLDE
;
A
#
# COMPACT_ATOMS: atom_id res chain seq x y z
N MET A 1 -13.39 -2.55 12.97
CA MET A 1 -12.77 -3.85 12.59
C MET A 1 -12.26 -3.71 11.16
N ILE A 2 -10.99 -4.01 10.88
CA ILE A 2 -10.41 -3.91 9.53
C ILE A 2 -11.09 -4.96 8.65
N GLN A 3 -11.68 -4.56 7.53
CA GLN A 3 -12.50 -5.40 6.67
C GLN A 3 -11.70 -6.05 5.52
N ASP A 4 -10.71 -5.32 5.00
CA ASP A 4 -9.84 -5.74 3.91
C ASP A 4 -8.50 -4.99 3.91
N THR A 5 -7.63 -5.29 2.96
CA THR A 5 -6.31 -4.66 2.82
C THR A 5 -6.40 -3.18 2.47
N LYS A 6 -7.45 -2.74 1.76
CA LYS A 6 -7.68 -1.33 1.43
C LYS A 6 -8.01 -0.53 2.68
N ALA A 7 -8.92 -1.02 3.51
CA ALA A 7 -9.27 -0.39 4.79
C ALA A 7 -8.07 -0.34 5.75
N ALA A 8 -7.25 -1.42 5.78
CA ALA A 8 -6.04 -1.47 6.61
C ALA A 8 -5.05 -0.33 6.32
N VAL A 9 -5.05 0.22 5.11
CA VAL A 9 -4.18 1.33 4.69
C VAL A 9 -4.93 2.66 4.66
N ASN A 10 -6.13 2.70 4.07
CA ASN A 10 -6.83 3.96 3.84
C ASN A 10 -7.32 4.60 5.15
N ASP A 11 -7.81 3.81 6.11
CA ASP A 11 -8.34 4.38 7.35
C ASP A 11 -7.26 5.07 8.19
N PRO A 12 -6.10 4.43 8.49
CA PRO A 12 -4.98 5.12 9.13
C PRO A 12 -4.45 6.29 8.30
N PHE A 13 -4.38 6.17 6.98
CA PHE A 13 -3.91 7.23 6.11
C PHE A 13 -4.78 8.49 6.21
N ILE A 14 -6.11 8.35 6.13
CA ILE A 14 -7.05 9.48 6.22
C ILE A 14 -6.95 10.13 7.62
N PHE A 15 -6.89 9.32 8.67
CA PHE A 15 -6.74 9.81 10.04
C PHE A 15 -5.45 10.62 10.22
N ILE A 16 -4.31 10.08 9.78
CA ILE A 16 -3.01 10.74 9.84
C ILE A 16 -3.01 12.03 8.99
N LEU A 17 -3.55 11.94 7.76
CA LEU A 17 -3.65 13.09 6.86
C LEU A 17 -4.45 14.23 7.47
N ALA A 18 -5.59 13.93 8.12
CA ALA A 18 -6.40 14.94 8.77
C ALA A 18 -5.63 15.68 9.89
N ILE A 19 -4.89 14.92 10.72
CA ILE A 19 -4.03 15.51 11.77
C ILE A 19 -2.91 16.36 11.14
N CYS A 20 -2.24 15.86 10.10
CA CYS A 20 -1.17 16.59 9.41
C CYS A 20 -1.68 17.89 8.80
N VAL A 21 -2.85 17.88 8.16
CA VAL A 21 -3.47 19.10 7.59
C VAL A 21 -3.82 20.10 8.68
N LEU A 22 -4.40 19.62 9.79
CA LEU A 22 -4.71 20.47 10.94
C LEU A 22 -3.46 21.15 11.50
N LEU A 23 -2.40 20.38 11.75
CA LEU A 23 -1.12 20.90 12.25
C LEU A 23 -0.47 21.86 11.26
N PHE A 24 -0.52 21.55 9.97
CA PHE A 24 0.00 22.43 8.92
C PHE A 24 -0.71 23.78 8.91
N VAL A 25 -2.03 23.79 8.94
CA VAL A 25 -2.83 25.03 8.99
C VAL A 25 -2.49 25.84 10.25
N LEU A 26 -2.37 25.17 11.39
CA LEU A 26 -2.03 25.82 12.67
C LEU A 26 -0.63 26.45 12.62
N ILE A 27 0.36 25.75 12.07
CA ILE A 27 1.73 26.25 11.93
C ILE A 27 1.76 27.47 10.98
N ILE A 28 1.10 27.38 9.83
CA ILE A 28 1.01 28.50 8.88
C ILE A 28 0.32 29.70 9.52
N PHE A 29 -0.79 29.46 10.25
CA PHE A 29 -1.48 30.53 10.98
C PHE A 29 -0.55 31.26 11.95
N PHE A 30 0.13 30.53 12.84
CA PHE A 30 1.06 31.15 13.79
C PHE A 30 2.25 31.82 13.12
N MET A 31 2.79 31.22 12.07
CA MET A 31 3.88 31.84 11.28
C MET A 31 3.44 33.19 10.73
N VAL A 32 2.31 33.27 10.05
CA VAL A 32 1.80 34.53 9.48
C VAL A 32 1.46 35.52 10.59
N TYR A 33 0.79 35.05 11.64
CA TYR A 33 0.45 35.89 12.79
C TYR A 33 1.68 36.54 13.42
N PHE A 34 2.74 35.77 13.68
CA PHE A 34 3.97 36.32 14.28
C PHE A 34 4.72 37.24 13.33
N LEU A 35 4.79 36.92 12.02
CA LEU A 35 5.39 37.83 11.02
C LEU A 35 4.70 39.20 10.99
N VAL A 36 3.37 39.20 11.03
CA VAL A 36 2.59 40.46 11.03
C VAL A 36 2.69 41.18 12.39
N ARG A 37 2.55 40.42 13.48
CA ARG A 37 2.50 40.99 14.86
C ARG A 37 3.84 41.54 15.29
N TYR A 38 4.94 40.85 14.98
CA TYR A 38 6.31 41.18 15.43
C TYR A 38 7.18 41.78 14.33
N ARG A 39 6.61 42.26 13.24
CA ARG A 39 7.37 42.94 12.18
C ARG A 39 8.16 44.15 12.72
N ARG A 40 9.32 44.43 12.14
CA ARG A 40 10.24 45.49 12.57
C ARG A 40 9.57 46.87 12.75
N SER A 41 8.59 47.21 11.89
CA SER A 41 7.85 48.50 12.01
C SER A 41 6.97 48.60 13.26
N ARG A 42 6.59 47.49 13.88
CA ARG A 42 5.82 47.45 15.12
C ARG A 42 6.65 47.12 16.35
N ASN A 43 7.80 46.48 16.16
CA ASN A 43 8.73 46.09 17.23
C ASN A 43 10.17 46.47 16.83
N PRO A 44 10.53 47.76 16.89
CA PRO A 44 11.87 48.25 16.50
C PRO A 44 12.98 47.74 17.44
N HIS A 45 12.65 47.47 18.70
CA HIS A 45 13.55 46.96 19.72
C HIS A 45 13.07 45.64 20.26
N PRO A 46 13.50 44.48 19.64
CA PRO A 46 13.09 43.16 20.12
C PRO A 46 13.69 42.88 21.50
N ALA A 47 12.90 42.30 22.39
CA ALA A 47 13.38 41.83 23.68
C ALA A 47 14.23 40.55 23.49
N PRO A 48 15.40 40.45 24.16
CA PRO A 48 16.15 39.19 24.17
C PRO A 48 15.36 38.16 25.01
N ILE A 49 14.83 37.10 24.34
CA ILE A 49 14.11 36.05 25.00
C ILE A 49 15.05 34.84 25.13
N SER A 50 15.33 34.43 26.36
CA SER A 50 15.97 33.15 26.66
C SER A 50 14.94 32.00 26.58
N GLY A 51 15.39 30.75 26.42
CA GLY A 51 14.54 29.57 26.36
C GLY A 51 13.56 29.45 27.55
N ASN A 52 12.48 28.70 27.33
CA ASN A 52 11.49 28.41 28.37
C ASN A 52 11.27 26.92 28.46
N VAL A 53 11.81 26.28 29.51
CA VAL A 53 11.76 24.82 29.69
C VAL A 53 10.33 24.29 29.75
N LEU A 54 9.37 25.04 30.32
CA LEU A 54 7.97 24.61 30.37
C LEU A 54 7.33 24.63 29.00
N LEU A 55 7.63 25.64 28.19
CA LEU A 55 7.16 25.72 26.81
C LEU A 55 7.77 24.59 25.96
N GLU A 56 9.07 24.33 26.13
CA GLU A 56 9.79 23.27 25.44
C GLU A 56 9.23 21.89 25.82
N ALA A 57 9.05 21.60 27.10
CA ALA A 57 8.41 20.40 27.58
C ALA A 57 6.95 20.26 27.04
N GLY A 58 6.22 21.37 26.99
CA GLY A 58 4.84 21.40 26.49
C GLY A 58 4.69 20.94 25.06
N TRP A 59 5.51 21.43 24.14
CA TRP A 59 5.40 20.98 22.72
C TRP A 59 5.98 19.58 22.49
N ILE A 60 7.02 19.15 23.27
CA ILE A 60 7.54 17.77 23.20
C ILE A 60 6.45 16.79 23.65
N ILE A 61 5.84 17.04 24.82
CA ILE A 61 4.76 16.20 25.35
C ILE A 61 3.55 16.22 24.41
N GLY A 62 3.13 17.42 23.96
CA GLY A 62 1.99 17.58 23.06
C GLY A 62 2.17 16.83 21.75
N ALA A 63 3.33 16.96 21.10
CA ALA A 63 3.66 16.23 19.89
C ALA A 63 3.69 14.71 20.12
N THR A 64 4.26 14.26 21.24
CA THR A 64 4.31 12.85 21.61
C THR A 64 2.90 12.26 21.78
N LEU A 65 2.02 12.98 22.48
CA LEU A 65 0.62 12.56 22.67
C LEU A 65 -0.19 12.48 21.37
N ILE A 66 0.18 13.27 20.35
CA ILE A 66 -0.43 13.19 19.01
C ILE A 66 0.14 12.02 18.21
N VAL A 67 1.46 11.80 18.23
CA VAL A 67 2.12 10.77 17.41
C VAL A 67 1.81 9.36 17.90
N LEU A 68 1.69 9.14 19.21
CA LEU A 68 1.41 7.79 19.76
C LEU A 68 0.11 7.17 19.24
N PRO A 69 -1.06 7.86 19.23
CA PRO A 69 -2.27 7.32 18.61
C PRO A 69 -2.13 7.08 17.10
N MET A 70 -1.44 7.99 16.37
CA MET A 70 -1.17 7.81 14.95
C MET A 70 -0.37 6.53 14.69
N PHE A 71 0.70 6.32 15.45
CA PHE A 71 1.51 5.10 15.38
C PHE A 71 0.67 3.84 15.69
N TRP A 72 -0.10 3.86 16.77
CA TRP A 72 -0.89 2.71 17.19
C TRP A 72 -1.94 2.31 16.16
N TYR A 73 -2.60 3.31 15.55
CA TYR A 73 -3.60 3.06 14.53
C TYR A 73 -2.97 2.50 13.23
N ALA A 74 -1.84 3.07 12.79
CA ALA A 74 -1.10 2.56 11.64
C ALA A 74 -0.53 1.16 11.90
N TYR A 75 -0.04 0.88 13.12
CA TYR A 75 0.47 -0.42 13.52
C TYR A 75 -0.59 -1.53 13.45
N ALA A 76 -1.84 -1.23 13.81
CA ALA A 76 -2.94 -2.18 13.67
C ALA A 76 -3.16 -2.60 12.20
N GLY A 77 -3.14 -1.65 11.25
CA GLY A 77 -3.19 -1.92 9.82
C GLY A 77 -1.98 -2.72 9.32
N PHE A 78 -0.78 -2.33 9.73
CA PHE A 78 0.45 -3.05 9.41
C PHE A 78 0.40 -4.51 9.88
N LYS A 79 -0.01 -4.75 11.13
CA LYS A 79 -0.13 -6.09 11.68
C LYS A 79 -1.13 -6.95 10.90
N TYR A 80 -2.25 -6.37 10.45
CA TYR A 80 -3.23 -7.04 9.61
C TYR A 80 -2.63 -7.47 8.27
N LEU A 81 -1.92 -6.58 7.58
CA LEU A 81 -1.28 -6.87 6.29
C LEU A 81 -0.17 -7.92 6.37
N ARG A 82 0.55 -7.98 7.49
CA ARG A 82 1.67 -8.92 7.70
C ARG A 82 1.24 -10.32 8.12
N ASN A 83 -0.04 -10.53 8.43
CA ASN A 83 -0.58 -11.83 8.82
C ASN A 83 -1.59 -12.32 7.77
N PRO A 84 -1.13 -12.97 6.68
CA PRO A 84 -2.03 -13.52 5.68
C PRO A 84 -2.94 -14.61 6.28
N PRO A 85 -4.21 -14.69 5.86
CA PRO A 85 -5.11 -15.75 6.31
C PRO A 85 -4.63 -17.13 5.84
N THR A 86 -4.83 -18.13 6.69
CA THR A 86 -4.37 -19.51 6.42
C THR A 86 -5.25 -20.25 5.43
N ASP A 87 -6.50 -19.83 5.28
CA ASP A 87 -7.53 -20.40 4.39
C ASP A 87 -7.58 -19.74 3.02
N GLY A 88 -6.63 -18.85 2.72
CA GLY A 88 -6.56 -18.12 1.46
C GLY A 88 -6.13 -19.01 0.27
N MET A 89 -6.63 -18.66 -0.91
CA MET A 89 -6.17 -19.23 -2.18
C MET A 89 -4.68 -18.93 -2.37
N GLN A 90 -3.87 -19.99 -2.57
CA GLN A 90 -2.41 -19.87 -2.73
C GLN A 90 -2.04 -19.77 -4.21
N VAL A 91 -1.23 -18.77 -4.60
CA VAL A 91 -0.66 -18.67 -5.94
C VAL A 91 0.82 -18.27 -5.80
N THR A 92 1.70 -18.91 -6.56
CA THR A 92 3.10 -18.51 -6.65
C THR A 92 3.28 -17.52 -7.79
N VAL A 93 3.93 -16.39 -7.48
CA VAL A 93 4.25 -15.33 -8.44
C VAL A 93 5.74 -15.36 -8.73
N ILE A 94 6.10 -15.64 -9.97
CA ILE A 94 7.49 -15.69 -10.42
C ILE A 94 7.75 -14.41 -11.24
N ALA A 95 8.65 -13.59 -10.72
CA ALA A 95 9.12 -12.37 -11.38
C ALA A 95 10.41 -12.64 -12.16
N ARG A 96 10.51 -12.11 -13.36
CA ARG A 96 11.73 -12.11 -14.19
C ARG A 96 11.73 -10.89 -15.11
N GLN A 97 12.86 -10.55 -15.67
CA GLN A 97 13.02 -9.47 -16.65
C GLN A 97 12.39 -9.83 -18.00
N TRP A 98 11.27 -9.22 -18.45
CA TRP A 98 10.44 -8.23 -17.75
C TRP A 98 8.99 -8.67 -17.79
N GLY A 99 8.62 -9.61 -16.92
CA GLY A 99 7.28 -10.16 -16.88
C GLY A 99 6.97 -10.84 -15.55
N TRP A 100 5.71 -11.12 -15.38
CA TRP A 100 5.14 -11.84 -14.27
C TRP A 100 4.61 -13.20 -14.74
N LEU A 101 4.75 -14.23 -13.93
CA LEU A 101 4.17 -15.54 -14.17
C LEU A 101 3.47 -16.01 -12.90
N PHE A 102 2.19 -16.27 -13.01
CA PHE A 102 1.36 -16.79 -11.93
C PHE A 102 1.22 -18.29 -12.07
N GLN A 103 1.65 -19.02 -11.06
CA GLN A 103 1.55 -20.48 -11.03
C GLN A 103 0.55 -20.91 -9.95
N TYR A 104 -0.48 -21.62 -10.39
CA TYR A 104 -1.56 -22.11 -9.54
C TYR A 104 -1.26 -23.51 -9.01
N PRO A 105 -1.93 -23.98 -7.92
CA PRO A 105 -1.69 -25.29 -7.32
C PRO A 105 -1.93 -26.48 -8.26
N ASN A 106 -2.83 -26.34 -9.25
CA ASN A 106 -3.08 -27.37 -10.28
C ASN A 106 -2.01 -27.42 -11.38
N GLY A 107 -0.97 -26.55 -11.29
CA GLY A 107 0.08 -26.43 -12.31
C GLY A 107 -0.23 -25.47 -13.45
N LEU A 108 -1.43 -24.88 -13.51
CA LEU A 108 -1.80 -23.85 -14.49
C LEU A 108 -0.86 -22.65 -14.35
N LYS A 109 -0.42 -22.09 -15.47
CA LYS A 109 0.44 -20.90 -15.54
C LYS A 109 -0.20 -19.84 -16.41
N SER A 110 -0.18 -18.58 -15.93
CA SER A 110 -0.72 -17.43 -16.65
C SER A 110 0.20 -16.20 -16.51
N GLY A 111 0.18 -15.32 -17.50
CA GLY A 111 0.83 -14.01 -17.44
C GLY A 111 0.05 -12.99 -16.60
N ASP A 112 -1.25 -13.21 -16.41
CA ASP A 112 -2.15 -12.41 -15.61
C ASP A 112 -2.74 -13.24 -14.47
N LEU A 113 -3.14 -12.57 -13.38
CA LEU A 113 -3.72 -13.24 -12.22
C LEU A 113 -5.26 -13.25 -12.34
N VAL A 114 -5.84 -14.43 -12.42
CA VAL A 114 -7.30 -14.62 -12.40
C VAL A 114 -7.71 -15.22 -11.07
N VAL A 115 -8.69 -14.63 -10.39
CA VAL A 115 -9.14 -15.07 -9.06
C VAL A 115 -10.66 -14.95 -8.93
N PRO A 116 -11.31 -15.83 -8.17
CA PRO A 116 -12.74 -15.72 -7.92
C PRO A 116 -13.05 -14.61 -6.91
N GLN A 117 -14.21 -13.97 -7.07
CA GLN A 117 -14.69 -12.94 -6.15
C GLN A 117 -14.90 -13.49 -4.74
N GLY A 118 -14.64 -12.65 -3.74
CA GLY A 118 -14.93 -12.91 -2.33
C GLY A 118 -13.84 -13.68 -1.56
N VAL A 119 -12.82 -14.21 -2.25
CA VAL A 119 -11.76 -15.01 -1.61
C VAL A 119 -10.59 -14.15 -1.13
N ASN A 120 -9.89 -14.65 -0.12
CA ASN A 120 -8.58 -14.16 0.25
C ASN A 120 -7.53 -14.81 -0.67
N VAL A 121 -6.71 -14.00 -1.32
CA VAL A 121 -5.66 -14.44 -2.22
C VAL A 121 -4.32 -14.22 -1.54
N VAL A 122 -3.56 -15.29 -1.35
CA VAL A 122 -2.22 -15.27 -0.74
C VAL A 122 -1.20 -15.58 -1.83
N LEU A 123 -0.32 -14.63 -2.09
CA LEU A 123 0.70 -14.71 -3.12
C LEU A 123 2.06 -14.95 -2.48
N THR A 124 2.77 -15.97 -2.94
CA THR A 124 4.18 -16.19 -2.62
C THR A 124 5.01 -15.63 -3.75
N LEU A 125 5.83 -14.60 -3.47
CA LEU A 125 6.62 -13.89 -4.46
C LEU A 125 8.04 -14.47 -4.52
N GLU A 126 8.48 -14.80 -5.73
CA GLU A 126 9.81 -15.29 -6.04
C GLU A 126 10.40 -14.47 -7.18
N SER A 127 11.71 -14.29 -7.21
CA SER A 127 12.41 -13.69 -8.36
C SER A 127 13.48 -14.64 -8.88
N GLN A 128 13.57 -14.71 -10.21
CA GLN A 128 14.57 -15.55 -10.91
C GLN A 128 15.88 -14.80 -11.24
N ASP A 129 15.89 -13.48 -11.13
CA ASP A 129 17.03 -12.65 -11.58
C ASP A 129 17.34 -11.49 -10.62
N VAL A 130 16.62 -10.38 -10.68
CA VAL A 130 16.85 -9.17 -9.87
C VAL A 130 15.66 -8.90 -8.96
N ILE A 131 15.74 -7.87 -8.12
CA ILE A 131 14.60 -7.46 -7.30
C ILE A 131 13.54 -6.82 -8.19
N HIS A 132 12.29 -7.26 -8.03
CA HIS A 132 11.10 -6.65 -8.62
C HIS A 132 10.13 -6.23 -7.52
N GLY A 133 9.33 -5.20 -7.76
CA GLY A 133 8.32 -4.77 -6.80
C GLY A 133 6.92 -5.14 -7.29
N PHE A 134 6.27 -6.09 -6.62
CA PHE A 134 4.86 -6.42 -6.85
C PHE A 134 3.97 -5.34 -6.24
N PHE A 135 3.36 -4.50 -7.07
CA PHE A 135 2.58 -3.36 -6.63
C PHE A 135 1.20 -3.33 -7.28
N VAL A 136 0.17 -3.44 -6.46
CA VAL A 136 -1.23 -3.35 -6.89
C VAL A 136 -1.89 -2.16 -6.18
N PRO A 137 -1.93 -1.00 -6.82
CA PRO A 137 -2.49 0.22 -6.23
C PRO A 137 -3.94 0.07 -5.74
N HIS A 138 -4.76 -0.65 -6.51
CA HIS A 138 -6.16 -0.88 -6.19
C HIS A 138 -6.37 -1.58 -4.84
N TYR A 139 -5.54 -2.57 -4.51
CA TYR A 139 -5.59 -3.29 -3.24
C TYR A 139 -4.69 -2.70 -2.14
N ARG A 140 -3.98 -1.60 -2.43
CA ARG A 140 -3.05 -0.95 -1.50
C ARG A 140 -1.94 -1.88 -1.00
N ILE A 141 -1.53 -2.84 -1.82
CA ILE A 141 -0.47 -3.78 -1.49
C ILE A 141 0.78 -3.53 -2.31
N LYS A 142 1.92 -3.65 -1.65
CA LYS A 142 3.24 -3.62 -2.26
C LYS A 142 4.17 -4.55 -1.49
N GLN A 143 4.89 -5.41 -2.23
CA GLN A 143 5.89 -6.32 -1.64
C GLN A 143 6.95 -6.63 -2.68
N ASP A 144 8.21 -6.68 -2.26
CA ASP A 144 9.31 -6.99 -3.16
C ASP A 144 9.46 -8.51 -3.37
N ALA A 145 9.64 -8.90 -4.63
CA ALA A 145 10.09 -10.22 -5.05
C ALA A 145 11.63 -10.18 -5.10
N VAL A 146 12.28 -10.88 -4.18
CA VAL A 146 13.74 -10.84 -3.98
C VAL A 146 14.31 -12.20 -4.35
N PRO A 147 15.40 -12.29 -5.14
CA PRO A 147 16.07 -13.55 -5.45
C PRO A 147 16.45 -14.33 -4.19
N GLY A 148 16.09 -15.62 -4.16
CA GLY A 148 16.37 -16.50 -3.02
C GLY A 148 15.48 -16.30 -1.79
N MET A 149 14.44 -15.45 -1.87
CA MET A 149 13.46 -15.25 -0.80
C MET A 149 12.03 -15.59 -1.28
N HIS A 150 11.20 -16.04 -0.34
CA HIS A 150 9.78 -16.33 -0.56
C HIS A 150 8.94 -15.34 0.26
N ASN A 151 8.79 -14.14 -0.24
CA ASN A 151 7.99 -13.11 0.41
C ASN A 151 6.50 -13.36 0.18
N LYS A 152 5.67 -13.09 1.19
CA LYS A 152 4.21 -13.24 1.07
C LYS A 152 3.52 -11.89 1.08
N VAL A 153 2.52 -11.76 0.22
CA VAL A 153 1.57 -10.66 0.20
C VAL A 153 0.17 -11.23 -0.03
N TRP A 154 -0.85 -10.56 0.46
CA TRP A 154 -2.21 -11.04 0.30
C TRP A 154 -3.20 -9.89 0.12
N PHE A 155 -4.35 -10.20 -0.46
CA PHE A 155 -5.48 -9.28 -0.55
C PHE A 155 -6.80 -10.07 -0.59
N LYS A 156 -7.91 -9.38 -0.33
CA LYS A 156 -9.24 -9.93 -0.51
C LYS A 156 -9.80 -9.47 -1.86
N ALA A 157 -10.18 -10.39 -2.73
CA ALA A 157 -10.72 -10.11 -4.05
C ALA A 157 -12.21 -9.69 -3.94
N THR A 158 -12.48 -8.44 -3.57
CA THR A 158 -13.85 -7.94 -3.28
C THR A 158 -14.60 -7.51 -4.52
N ASP A 159 -13.92 -6.78 -5.42
CA ASP A 159 -14.56 -6.06 -6.52
C ASP A 159 -14.36 -6.82 -7.84
N LEU A 160 -15.46 -7.12 -8.55
CA LEU A 160 -15.37 -7.70 -9.91
C LEU A 160 -14.71 -6.71 -10.87
N GLY A 161 -13.96 -7.25 -11.83
CA GLY A 161 -13.27 -6.49 -12.87
C GLY A 161 -11.76 -6.69 -12.86
N THR A 162 -11.06 -5.90 -13.65
CA THR A 162 -9.60 -5.97 -13.80
C THR A 162 -8.91 -4.75 -13.19
N THR A 163 -7.71 -4.97 -12.66
CA THR A 163 -6.84 -3.92 -12.16
C THR A 163 -5.38 -4.19 -12.54
N ASP A 164 -4.59 -3.13 -12.65
CA ASP A 164 -3.19 -3.24 -13.04
C ASP A 164 -2.31 -3.71 -11.88
N LEU A 165 -1.36 -4.57 -12.23
CA LEU A 165 -0.17 -4.91 -11.46
C LEU A 165 1.04 -4.25 -12.10
N LEU A 166 1.80 -3.52 -11.30
CA LEU A 166 2.96 -2.76 -11.71
C LEU A 166 4.23 -3.29 -11.05
N CYS A 167 5.36 -3.18 -11.76
CA CYS A 167 6.66 -3.32 -11.12
C CYS A 167 7.09 -1.98 -10.51
N SER A 168 7.32 -1.94 -9.20
CA SER A 168 7.67 -0.70 -8.47
C SER A 168 9.13 -0.61 -8.05
N GLN A 169 9.97 -1.62 -8.38
CA GLN A 169 11.43 -1.60 -8.16
C GLN A 169 12.13 -1.62 -9.49
N TYR A 170 13.09 -0.70 -9.70
CA TYR A 170 13.83 -0.64 -10.94
C TYR A 170 14.56 -1.97 -11.21
N CYS A 171 14.15 -2.66 -12.27
CA CYS A 171 14.65 -3.98 -12.66
C CYS A 171 15.31 -4.02 -14.05
N GLY A 172 15.63 -2.88 -14.63
CA GLY A 172 16.33 -2.79 -15.92
C GLY A 172 15.56 -2.03 -17.00
N GLN A 173 15.97 -2.23 -18.27
CA GLN A 173 15.57 -1.39 -19.41
C GLN A 173 14.05 -1.33 -19.66
N GLN A 174 13.34 -2.45 -19.49
CA GLN A 174 11.89 -2.49 -19.71
C GLN A 174 11.08 -2.46 -18.39
N HIS A 175 11.66 -1.94 -17.31
CA HIS A 175 10.99 -1.82 -16.00
C HIS A 175 9.59 -1.18 -16.12
N SER A 176 9.45 -0.09 -16.85
CA SER A 176 8.17 0.61 -17.03
C SER A 176 7.12 -0.16 -17.86
N LYS A 177 7.54 -1.22 -18.56
CA LYS A 177 6.67 -2.09 -19.36
C LYS A 177 6.36 -3.42 -18.67
N MET A 178 6.94 -3.67 -17.48
CA MET A 178 6.69 -4.87 -16.70
C MET A 178 5.36 -4.73 -15.97
N LEU A 179 4.31 -5.04 -16.70
CA LEU A 179 2.92 -4.93 -16.28
C LEU A 179 2.25 -6.30 -16.32
N ALA A 180 1.21 -6.49 -15.54
CA ALA A 180 0.23 -7.58 -15.67
C ALA A 180 -1.12 -7.08 -15.16
N LYS A 181 -2.16 -7.87 -15.35
CA LYS A 181 -3.50 -7.57 -14.84
C LYS A 181 -3.91 -8.56 -13.76
N ILE A 182 -4.76 -8.12 -12.87
CA ILE A 182 -5.46 -8.98 -11.91
C ILE A 182 -6.95 -8.91 -12.27
N ALA A 183 -7.52 -10.04 -12.68
CA ALA A 183 -8.93 -10.16 -13.00
C ALA A 183 -9.66 -10.86 -11.86
N VAL A 184 -10.61 -10.19 -11.26
CA VAL A 184 -11.55 -10.77 -10.30
C VAL A 184 -12.84 -11.09 -11.03
N VAL A 185 -13.19 -12.36 -11.07
CA VAL A 185 -14.32 -12.88 -11.85
C VAL A 185 -15.33 -13.64 -10.96
N PRO A 186 -16.57 -13.85 -11.43
CA PRO A 186 -17.51 -14.75 -10.77
C PRO A 186 -16.93 -16.15 -10.63
N LYS A 187 -17.31 -16.84 -9.55
CA LYS A 187 -16.73 -18.17 -9.24
C LYS A 187 -16.93 -19.20 -10.34
N ASP A 188 -18.07 -19.21 -11.00
CA ASP A 188 -18.40 -20.11 -12.11
C ASP A 188 -17.49 -19.90 -13.32
N LEU A 189 -17.17 -18.63 -13.64
CA LEU A 189 -16.24 -18.30 -14.72
C LEU A 189 -14.81 -18.69 -14.35
N TYR A 190 -14.41 -18.44 -13.08
CA TYR A 190 -13.12 -18.87 -12.57
C TYR A 190 -12.95 -20.38 -12.65
N ASP A 191 -13.95 -21.15 -12.19
CA ASP A 191 -13.88 -22.62 -12.18
C ASP A 191 -13.72 -23.19 -13.60
N LYS A 192 -14.39 -22.64 -14.60
CA LYS A 192 -14.22 -23.01 -16.01
C LYS A 192 -12.79 -22.74 -16.50
N TRP A 193 -12.33 -21.51 -16.29
CA TRP A 193 -10.98 -21.09 -16.67
C TRP A 193 -9.90 -21.94 -15.98
N TYR A 194 -10.06 -22.21 -14.68
CA TYR A 194 -9.13 -22.99 -13.87
C TYR A 194 -9.05 -24.46 -14.31
N ASN A 195 -10.13 -24.99 -14.85
CA ASN A 195 -10.20 -26.36 -15.41
C ASN A 195 -9.71 -26.44 -16.87
N GLY A 196 -9.25 -25.34 -17.45
CA GLY A 196 -8.69 -25.31 -18.80
C GLY A 196 -9.73 -25.20 -19.92
N GLU A 197 -10.97 -24.78 -19.59
CA GLU A 197 -11.96 -24.47 -20.61
C GLU A 197 -11.57 -23.15 -21.32
N ASP A 198 -11.82 -23.09 -22.63
CA ASP A 198 -11.59 -21.90 -23.44
C ASP A 198 -12.68 -20.87 -23.15
N VAL A 199 -12.40 -20.00 -22.18
CA VAL A 199 -13.31 -18.92 -21.75
C VAL A 199 -12.59 -17.57 -21.80
N GLN A 200 -13.26 -16.56 -22.30
CA GLN A 200 -12.76 -15.18 -22.28
C GLN A 200 -12.87 -14.59 -20.88
N ILE A 201 -11.76 -14.04 -20.39
CA ILE A 201 -11.72 -13.32 -19.12
C ILE A 201 -11.86 -11.82 -19.41
N PRO A 202 -12.95 -11.17 -18.95
CA PRO A 202 -13.18 -9.76 -19.24
C PRO A 202 -12.00 -8.87 -18.82
N GLY A 203 -11.50 -8.05 -19.76
CA GLY A 203 -10.42 -7.09 -19.55
C GLY A 203 -8.99 -7.65 -19.59
N LEU A 204 -8.79 -8.95 -19.91
CA LEU A 204 -7.46 -9.50 -20.21
C LEU A 204 -7.17 -9.59 -21.71
N ASP A 205 -8.20 -9.63 -22.55
CA ASP A 205 -8.10 -9.84 -23.99
C ASP A 205 -8.00 -8.53 -24.81
N GLU A 206 -7.75 -7.37 -24.12
CA GLU A 206 -7.63 -6.04 -24.75
C GLU A 206 -6.18 -5.54 -24.82
#